data_25ad30d2ed0fedb714c576c2b97b79fb
#
_entry.id   25ad30d2ed0fedb714c576c2b97b79fb
#
_cell.length_a   1.000
_cell.length_b   1.000
_cell.length_c   1.000
_cell.angle_alpha   90.00
_cell.angle_beta   90.00
_cell.angle_gamma   90.00
#
_symmetry.space_group_name_H-M   'P 1'
#
loop_
_entity.id
_entity.type
_entity.pdbx_description
1 polymer ?
#
loop_
_entity_poly.entity_id
_entity_poly.type
_entity_poly.pdbx_seq_one_letter_code
_entity_poly.pdbx_strand_id
1 'polypeptide(L)'
;MDHKRPESVLIIVYTRQSEVLLLRRRYPSDFWQSVTGSLEWGEQPGDAAVRELREETGLVDQAVCDCHCVQSFEIYSIWRKRYAPGVVMNQEHVYRLELPERVDIRLDAKEHEEFQWLPRQHAAELASSHTNQAAILRWVPE
;
A
#
# COMPACT_ATOMS: atom_id res chain seq x y z
N MET A 1 2.14 25.52 6.22
CA MET A 1 1.26 24.91 5.21
C MET A 1 1.81 23.58 4.78
N ASP A 2 1.13 22.53 5.15
CA ASP A 2 1.71 21.20 5.03
C ASP A 2 1.15 20.47 3.83
N HIS A 3 1.87 20.59 2.72
CA HIS A 3 1.56 19.79 1.55
C HIS A 3 2.07 18.36 1.74
N LYS A 4 1.36 17.40 1.17
CA LYS A 4 1.77 16.02 1.16
C LYS A 4 3.05 15.87 0.34
N ARG A 5 3.98 15.05 0.84
CA ARG A 5 5.18 14.70 0.09
C ARG A 5 4.79 13.74 -1.04
N PRO A 6 5.19 14.01 -2.30
CA PRO A 6 4.82 13.17 -3.44
C PRO A 6 5.71 11.93 -3.54
N GLU A 7 5.83 11.23 -2.44
CA GLU A 7 6.62 10.04 -2.30
C GLU A 7 5.93 9.13 -1.30
N SER A 8 5.74 7.87 -1.65
CA SER A 8 4.96 6.94 -0.84
C SER A 8 5.60 5.56 -0.80
N VAL A 9 5.05 4.71 0.07
CA VAL A 9 5.39 3.30 0.13
C VAL A 9 4.17 2.47 -0.24
N LEU A 10 4.42 1.30 -0.80
CA LEU A 10 3.42 0.28 -1.09
C LEU A 10 3.95 -1.03 -0.52
N ILE A 11 3.23 -1.64 0.40
CA ILE A 11 3.66 -2.89 1.01
C ILE A 11 2.69 -4.00 0.60
N ILE A 12 3.17 -4.94 -0.17
CA ILE A 12 2.39 -6.11 -0.58
C ILE A 12 2.52 -7.15 0.53
N VAL A 13 1.41 -7.40 1.23
CA VAL A 13 1.35 -8.39 2.32
C VAL A 13 0.69 -9.64 1.77
N TYR A 14 1.37 -10.78 1.90
CA TYR A 14 0.84 -12.03 1.36
C TYR A 14 1.28 -13.22 2.22
N THR A 15 0.60 -14.34 2.07
CA THR A 15 0.91 -15.57 2.79
C THR A 15 1.75 -16.50 1.92
N ARG A 16 2.30 -17.54 2.55
CA ARG A 16 3.04 -18.58 1.81
C ARG A 16 2.19 -19.31 0.78
N GLN A 17 0.86 -19.24 0.90
CA GLN A 17 -0.07 -19.79 -0.08
C GLN A 17 -0.44 -18.77 -1.15
N SER A 18 0.29 -17.65 -1.22
CA SER A 18 0.06 -16.57 -2.20
C SER A 18 -1.33 -15.94 -2.11
N GLU A 19 -1.85 -15.84 -0.90
CA GLU A 19 -3.05 -15.07 -0.63
C GLU A 19 -2.61 -13.65 -0.25
N VAL A 20 -3.19 -12.66 -0.89
CA VAL A 20 -2.77 -11.27 -0.78
C VAL A 20 -3.80 -10.48 0.02
N LEU A 21 -3.30 -9.64 0.93
CA LEU A 21 -4.15 -8.75 1.72
C LEU A 21 -4.48 -7.51 0.92
N LEU A 22 -5.77 -7.21 0.81
CA LEU A 22 -6.23 -5.93 0.27
C LEU A 22 -7.15 -5.27 1.28
N LEU A 23 -7.08 -3.94 1.32
CA LEU A 23 -7.86 -3.09 2.19
C LEU A 23 -8.79 -2.22 1.34
N ARG A 24 -10.06 -2.09 1.75
CA ARG A 24 -11.01 -1.23 1.05
C ARG A 24 -11.08 0.12 1.74
N ARG A 25 -10.84 1.18 0.98
CA ARG A 25 -10.88 2.54 1.50
C ARG A 25 -12.30 2.94 1.88
N ARG A 26 -12.39 3.77 2.91
CA ARG A 26 -13.64 4.42 3.26
C ARG A 26 -14.06 5.44 2.20
N TYR A 27 -13.08 6.15 1.65
CA TYR A 27 -13.30 7.14 0.59
C TYR A 27 -12.10 7.19 -0.34
N PRO A 28 -12.30 7.14 -1.65
CA PRO A 28 -13.56 6.82 -2.33
C PRO A 28 -13.96 5.37 -2.08
N SER A 29 -15.27 5.11 -2.03
CA SER A 29 -15.77 3.76 -1.81
C SER A 29 -15.37 2.84 -2.96
N ASP A 30 -15.29 1.54 -2.67
CA ASP A 30 -14.90 0.51 -3.64
C ASP A 30 -13.48 0.67 -4.17
N PHE A 31 -12.61 1.41 -3.48
CA PHE A 31 -11.21 1.51 -3.84
C PHE A 31 -10.41 0.53 -2.98
N TRP A 32 -9.86 -0.50 -3.62
CA TRP A 32 -9.08 -1.54 -2.97
C TRP A 32 -7.59 -1.35 -3.20
N GLN A 33 -6.80 -1.56 -2.16
CA GLN A 33 -5.36 -1.34 -2.24
C GLN A 33 -4.60 -2.18 -1.21
N SER A 34 -3.33 -2.45 -1.52
CA SER A 34 -2.39 -2.94 -0.52
C SER A 34 -2.10 -1.83 0.49
N VAL A 35 -1.35 -2.15 1.55
CA VAL A 35 -0.93 -1.13 2.51
C VAL A 35 -0.13 -0.04 1.79
N THR A 36 -0.51 1.21 1.97
CA THR A 36 0.16 2.32 1.28
C THR A 36 -0.01 3.62 2.06
N GLY A 37 0.93 4.52 1.90
CA GLY A 37 0.84 5.85 2.48
C GLY A 37 2.03 6.70 2.12
N SER A 38 1.86 8.01 2.24
CA SER A 38 2.92 8.96 1.93
C SER A 38 3.99 8.98 3.02
N LEU A 39 5.24 9.19 2.59
CA LEU A 39 6.32 9.50 3.53
C LEU A 39 6.04 10.85 4.17
N GLU A 40 6.34 10.97 5.44
CA GLU A 40 6.40 12.27 6.10
C GLU A 40 7.67 12.98 5.62
N TRP A 41 7.66 14.31 5.68
CA TRP A 41 8.84 15.07 5.30
C TRP A 41 10.00 14.71 6.21
N GLY A 42 11.14 14.34 5.61
CA GLY A 42 12.32 13.88 6.34
C GLY A 42 12.34 12.40 6.69
N GLU A 43 11.27 11.67 6.41
CA GLU A 43 11.18 10.24 6.72
C GLU A 43 11.85 9.39 5.64
N GLN A 44 12.51 8.31 6.04
CA GLN A 44 13.08 7.35 5.10
C GLN A 44 12.01 6.35 4.64
N PRO A 45 12.09 5.85 3.39
CA PRO A 45 11.08 4.92 2.89
C PRO A 45 10.88 3.68 3.77
N GLY A 46 11.96 3.07 4.28
CA GLY A 46 11.84 1.89 5.13
C GLY A 46 11.10 2.16 6.43
N ASP A 47 11.31 3.34 7.01
CA ASP A 47 10.63 3.74 8.24
C ASP A 47 9.15 3.98 7.97
N ALA A 48 8.85 4.59 6.83
CA ALA A 48 7.46 4.80 6.41
C ALA A 48 6.74 3.47 6.19
N ALA A 49 7.43 2.48 5.59
CA ALA A 49 6.83 1.17 5.36
C ALA A 49 6.43 0.50 6.68
N VAL A 50 7.31 0.54 7.67
CA VAL A 50 7.04 -0.03 8.99
C VAL A 50 5.90 0.71 9.68
N ARG A 51 5.90 2.03 9.61
CA ARG A 51 4.87 2.87 10.22
C ARG A 51 3.50 2.63 9.59
N GLU A 52 3.41 2.66 8.26
CA GLU A 52 2.14 2.46 7.57
C GLU A 52 1.59 1.05 7.79
N LEU A 53 2.47 0.05 7.81
CA LEU A 53 2.03 -1.31 8.09
C LEU A 53 1.37 -1.40 9.46
N ARG A 54 1.99 -0.80 10.48
CA ARG A 54 1.43 -0.77 11.83
C ARG A 54 0.12 -0.02 11.87
N GLU A 55 0.07 1.16 11.25
CA GLU A 55 -1.13 2.01 11.29
C GLU A 55 -2.32 1.36 10.59
N GLU A 56 -2.07 0.71 9.45
CA GLU A 56 -3.17 0.19 8.63
C GLU A 56 -3.56 -1.25 8.95
N THR A 57 -2.69 -2.02 9.59
CA THR A 57 -2.97 -3.45 9.86
C THR A 57 -2.78 -3.87 11.30
N GLY A 58 -2.10 -3.08 12.08
CA GLY A 58 -1.72 -3.46 13.45
C GLY A 58 -0.50 -4.38 13.52
N LEU A 59 0.10 -4.74 12.39
CA LEU A 59 1.27 -5.62 12.38
C LEU A 59 2.53 -4.87 12.80
N VAL A 60 3.28 -5.46 13.76
CA VAL A 60 4.52 -4.91 14.27
C VAL A 60 5.59 -5.99 14.26
N ASP A 61 6.86 -5.56 14.32
CA ASP A 61 8.01 -6.47 14.41
C ASP A 61 8.06 -7.49 13.25
N GLN A 62 7.71 -7.01 12.04
CA GLN A 62 7.70 -7.85 10.86
C GLN A 62 8.95 -7.59 10.02
N ALA A 63 9.41 -8.65 9.34
CA ALA A 63 10.56 -8.57 8.44
C ALA A 63 10.11 -8.07 7.06
N VAL A 64 9.83 -6.77 6.96
CA VAL A 64 9.42 -6.15 5.70
C VAL A 64 10.62 -6.11 4.75
N CYS A 65 10.43 -6.64 3.55
CA CYS A 65 11.49 -6.76 2.55
C CYS A 65 11.41 -5.62 1.54
N ASP A 66 12.52 -4.91 1.37
CA ASP A 66 12.63 -3.85 0.35
C ASP A 66 12.79 -4.51 -1.03
N CYS A 67 11.89 -4.22 -1.95
CA CYS A 67 11.97 -4.76 -3.31
C CYS A 67 12.97 -4.03 -4.18
N HIS A 68 13.54 -2.91 -3.69
CA HIS A 68 14.44 -2.05 -4.45
C HIS A 68 13.82 -1.64 -5.79
N CYS A 69 12.54 -1.31 -5.74
CA CYS A 69 11.75 -0.95 -6.91
C CYS A 69 10.97 0.32 -6.61
N VAL A 70 11.08 1.29 -7.51
CA VAL A 70 10.33 2.53 -7.42
C VAL A 70 9.44 2.62 -8.65
N GLN A 71 8.16 2.84 -8.42
CA GLN A 71 7.17 3.04 -9.48
C GLN A 71 6.72 4.49 -9.43
N SER A 72 6.30 5.01 -10.59
CA SER A 72 5.72 6.36 -10.67
C SER A 72 4.29 6.24 -11.13
N PHE A 73 3.42 7.09 -10.59
CA PHE A 73 2.06 7.17 -11.11
C PHE A 73 1.56 8.61 -11.02
N GLU A 74 0.59 8.90 -11.88
CA GLU A 74 -0.07 10.20 -11.86
C GLU A 74 -1.04 10.23 -10.68
N ILE A 75 -0.94 11.28 -9.89
CA ILE A 75 -1.81 11.45 -8.72
C ILE A 75 -3.24 11.68 -9.20
N TYR A 76 -4.18 10.89 -8.65
CA TYR A 76 -5.59 11.05 -8.99
C TYR A 76 -6.07 12.47 -8.68
N SER A 77 -6.88 13.03 -9.56
CA SER A 77 -7.34 14.41 -9.44
C SER A 77 -8.01 14.70 -8.10
N ILE A 78 -8.71 13.72 -7.52
CA ILE A 78 -9.40 13.90 -6.23
C ILE A 78 -8.43 14.16 -5.08
N TRP A 79 -7.14 13.82 -5.24
CA TRP A 79 -6.14 13.99 -4.20
C TRP A 79 -5.11 15.07 -4.49
N ARG A 80 -5.12 15.67 -5.70
CA ARG A 80 -4.06 16.62 -6.10
C ARG A 80 -3.98 17.85 -5.21
N LYS A 81 -5.11 18.31 -4.69
CA LYS A 81 -5.12 19.51 -3.82
C LYS A 81 -4.35 19.31 -2.53
N ARG A 82 -4.04 18.07 -2.15
CA ARG A 82 -3.27 17.78 -0.94
C ARG A 82 -1.77 17.97 -1.15
N TYR A 83 -1.34 18.19 -2.38
CA TYR A 83 0.06 18.38 -2.77
C TYR A 83 0.31 19.83 -3.16
N ALA A 84 1.60 20.19 -3.26
CA ALA A 84 1.97 21.53 -3.71
C ALA A 84 1.48 21.77 -5.14
N PRO A 85 1.16 23.03 -5.49
CA PRO A 85 0.72 23.36 -6.86
C PRO A 85 1.74 22.86 -7.89
N GLY A 86 1.23 22.24 -8.96
CA GLY A 86 2.07 21.71 -10.04
C GLY A 86 2.59 20.31 -9.82
N VAL A 87 2.40 19.73 -8.64
CA VAL A 87 2.80 18.35 -8.37
C VAL A 87 1.74 17.42 -8.93
N VAL A 88 2.12 16.58 -9.91
CA VAL A 88 1.18 15.65 -10.56
C VAL A 88 1.63 14.20 -10.49
N MET A 89 2.90 13.93 -10.18
CA MET A 89 3.45 12.57 -10.13
C MET A 89 3.89 12.21 -8.72
N ASN A 90 3.67 10.95 -8.35
CA ASN A 90 4.12 10.38 -7.07
C ASN A 90 5.13 9.26 -7.34
N GLN A 91 6.17 9.20 -6.51
CA GLN A 91 7.14 8.11 -6.53
C GLN A 91 6.76 7.11 -5.45
N GLU A 92 6.64 5.84 -5.81
CA GLU A 92 6.17 4.80 -4.90
C GLU A 92 7.24 3.74 -4.70
N HIS A 93 7.72 3.62 -3.46
CA HIS A 93 8.72 2.60 -3.09
C HIS A 93 7.99 1.31 -2.72
N VAL A 94 8.35 0.20 -3.36
CA VAL A 94 7.64 -1.07 -3.19
C VAL A 94 8.36 -1.95 -2.17
N TYR A 95 7.58 -2.49 -1.24
CA TYR A 95 8.01 -3.44 -0.23
C TYR A 95 7.09 -4.65 -0.26
N ARG A 96 7.56 -5.76 0.30
CA ARG A 96 6.73 -6.96 0.44
C ARG A 96 6.93 -7.57 1.82
N LEU A 97 5.89 -8.26 2.28
CA LEU A 97 5.91 -8.99 3.53
C LEU A 97 5.25 -10.33 3.34
N GLU A 98 6.02 -11.42 3.50
CA GLU A 98 5.48 -12.76 3.47
C GLU A 98 5.16 -13.22 4.89
N LEU A 99 3.94 -13.69 5.09
CA LEU A 99 3.49 -14.25 6.35
C LEU A 99 3.30 -15.75 6.22
N PRO A 100 3.51 -16.54 7.28
CA PRO A 100 3.28 -17.99 7.22
C PRO A 100 1.84 -18.33 6.84
N GLU A 101 0.88 -17.55 7.36
CA GLU A 101 -0.55 -17.78 7.11
C GLU A 101 -1.31 -16.48 7.31
N ARG A 102 -2.61 -16.48 7.01
CA ARG A 102 -3.46 -15.33 7.27
C ARG A 102 -3.42 -14.98 8.75
N VAL A 103 -3.44 -13.69 9.02
CA VAL A 103 -3.49 -13.19 10.39
C VAL A 103 -4.67 -12.23 10.51
N ASP A 104 -5.07 -11.98 11.73
CA ASP A 104 -6.10 -11.01 12.01
C ASP A 104 -5.56 -9.60 11.77
N ILE A 105 -6.36 -8.76 11.14
CA ILE A 105 -5.96 -7.41 10.76
C ILE A 105 -6.79 -6.42 11.56
N ARG A 106 -6.10 -5.44 12.16
CA ARG A 106 -6.77 -4.36 12.88
C ARG A 106 -6.72 -3.10 12.02
N LEU A 107 -7.83 -2.82 11.37
CA LEU A 107 -7.93 -1.68 10.46
C LEU A 107 -7.97 -0.36 11.24
N ASP A 108 -7.45 0.70 10.60
CA ASP A 108 -7.72 2.06 11.00
C ASP A 108 -9.08 2.43 10.40
N ALA A 109 -10.10 2.48 11.25
CA ALA A 109 -11.48 2.71 10.82
C ALA A 109 -11.70 4.07 10.15
N LYS A 110 -10.77 5.00 10.32
CA LYS A 110 -10.84 6.31 9.65
C LYS A 110 -10.50 6.21 8.18
N GLU A 111 -9.69 5.24 7.79
CA GLU A 111 -9.20 5.13 6.43
C GLU A 111 -9.76 3.93 5.67
N HIS A 112 -9.93 2.81 6.34
CA HIS A 112 -10.36 1.57 5.71
C HIS A 112 -11.53 0.95 6.48
N GLU A 113 -12.44 0.32 5.76
CA GLU A 113 -13.63 -0.27 6.38
C GLU A 113 -13.75 -1.78 6.20
N GLU A 114 -12.87 -2.39 5.41
CA GLU A 114 -12.91 -3.81 5.14
C GLU A 114 -11.55 -4.31 4.70
N PHE A 115 -11.24 -5.57 4.98
CA PHE A 115 -10.08 -6.23 4.40
C PHE A 115 -10.45 -7.60 3.87
N GLN A 116 -9.68 -8.10 2.91
CA GLN A 116 -9.83 -9.44 2.39
C GLN A 116 -8.47 -10.05 2.09
N TRP A 117 -8.40 -11.37 2.25
CA TRP A 117 -7.28 -12.18 1.79
C TRP A 117 -7.75 -12.88 0.52
N LEU A 118 -7.06 -12.63 -0.59
CA LEU A 118 -7.49 -13.13 -1.90
C LEU A 118 -6.36 -13.86 -2.61
N PRO A 119 -6.66 -14.90 -3.38
CA PRO A 119 -5.65 -15.50 -4.25
C PRO A 119 -4.98 -14.43 -5.11
N ARG A 120 -3.71 -14.62 -5.38
CA ARG A 120 -2.86 -13.65 -6.09
C ARG A 120 -3.54 -13.01 -7.30
N GLN A 121 -4.08 -13.83 -8.20
CA GLN A 121 -4.70 -13.31 -9.42
C GLN A 121 -5.95 -12.47 -9.13
N HIS A 122 -6.79 -12.93 -8.21
CA HIS A 122 -7.99 -12.19 -7.83
C HIS A 122 -7.63 -10.87 -7.15
N ALA A 123 -6.59 -10.88 -6.31
CA ALA A 123 -6.14 -9.65 -5.66
C ALA A 123 -5.66 -8.63 -6.68
N ALA A 124 -4.89 -9.07 -7.67
CA ALA A 124 -4.41 -8.17 -8.73
C ALA A 124 -5.59 -7.58 -9.52
N GLU A 125 -6.61 -8.38 -9.80
CA GLU A 125 -7.79 -7.90 -10.52
C GLU A 125 -8.62 -6.91 -9.71
N LEU A 126 -8.70 -7.13 -8.40
CA LEU A 126 -9.50 -6.27 -7.52
C LEU A 126 -8.79 -4.96 -7.17
N ALA A 127 -7.46 -4.96 -7.10
CA ALA A 127 -6.69 -3.75 -6.76
C ALA A 127 -7.02 -2.63 -7.73
N SER A 128 -7.35 -1.46 -7.19
CA SER A 128 -7.89 -0.36 -8.00
C SER A 128 -6.84 0.35 -8.85
N SER A 129 -5.57 0.42 -8.39
CA SER A 129 -4.54 1.11 -9.17
C SER A 129 -3.71 0.13 -9.99
N HIS A 130 -3.29 0.56 -11.19
CA HIS A 130 -2.51 -0.30 -12.07
C HIS A 130 -1.11 -0.58 -11.51
N THR A 131 -0.52 0.33 -10.75
CA THR A 131 0.79 0.08 -10.13
C THR A 131 0.69 -0.96 -9.02
N ASN A 132 -0.41 -0.96 -8.28
CA ASN A 132 -0.66 -1.98 -7.25
C ASN A 132 -0.89 -3.35 -7.90
N GLN A 133 -1.66 -3.40 -8.99
CA GLN A 133 -1.87 -4.62 -9.74
C GLN A 133 -0.54 -5.21 -10.24
N ALA A 134 0.28 -4.36 -10.84
CA ALA A 134 1.58 -4.77 -11.36
C ALA A 134 2.50 -5.28 -10.25
N ALA A 135 2.50 -4.62 -9.10
CA ALA A 135 3.34 -5.03 -7.98
C ALA A 135 2.94 -6.39 -7.43
N ILE A 136 1.63 -6.65 -7.32
CA ILE A 136 1.14 -7.94 -6.86
C ILE A 136 1.62 -9.04 -7.80
N LEU A 137 1.46 -8.84 -9.11
CA LEU A 137 1.84 -9.85 -10.10
C LEU A 137 3.35 -10.07 -10.17
N ARG A 138 4.12 -9.03 -9.86
CA ARG A 138 5.59 -9.13 -9.91
C ARG A 138 6.18 -9.77 -8.65
N TRP A 139 5.66 -9.43 -7.48
CA TRP A 139 6.34 -9.73 -6.23
C TRP A 139 5.73 -10.87 -5.41
N VAL A 140 4.48 -11.23 -5.66
CA VAL A 140 3.84 -12.37 -5.00
C VAL A 140 4.10 -13.62 -5.82
N PRO A 141 4.65 -14.69 -5.23
CA PRO A 141 4.88 -15.94 -5.95
C PRO A 141 3.57 -16.58 -6.46
N GLU A 142 3.68 -17.29 -7.55
CA GLU A 142 2.55 -18.04 -8.08
C GLU A 142 2.24 -19.28 -7.24
#